data_a8742b24dd059bfdaac53fb33a6e9396
#
_entry.id   a8742b24dd059bfdaac53fb33a6e9396
#
_cell.length_a   1.000
_cell.length_b   1.000
_cell.length_c   1.000
_cell.angle_alpha   90.00
_cell.angle_beta   90.00
_cell.angle_gamma   90.00
#
_symmetry.space_group_name_H-M   'P 1'
#
loop_
_entity.id
_entity.type
_entity.pdbx_description
1 polymer ?
#
loop_
_entity_poly.entity_id
_entity_poly.type
_entity_poly.pdbx_seq_one_letter_code
_entity_poly.pdbx_strand_id
1 'polypeptide(L)'
;RLMDPLAELVKIDPKSIGVGQYQHDVEQGALKKSLDQTVESCVNLVGVNVNTASKHLLTYISGLGPTLAQNIVDYRTEHGPFQSRRELLKVPRMGEKAFEQSAGFLRIQDGKNPLDNSAVHPESYPIVELMAKDLKCTVTELISNKELKKKLDLKKYVTDKVGMPTLLDIMEELDKPGRDPRQTIQVFSFDPTVKTIEDLKEGQVLPGIVTNITNFGCFVDVGIKENGLVHISEL
;
A
#
# COMPACT_ATOMS: atom_id res chain seq x y z
N ARG A 1 -14.86 -0.17 -4.94
CA ARG A 1 -15.22 0.95 -4.05
C ARG A 1 -15.19 0.56 -2.58
N LEU A 2 -15.95 -0.46 -2.15
CA LEU A 2 -16.00 -0.87 -0.73
C LEU A 2 -14.71 -1.57 -0.28
N MET A 3 -14.06 -2.32 -1.16
CA MET A 3 -12.84 -3.07 -0.83
C MET A 3 -11.56 -2.24 -1.01
N ASP A 4 -11.54 -1.29 -1.94
CA ASP A 4 -10.43 -0.36 -2.13
C ASP A 4 -10.94 1.06 -2.39
N PRO A 5 -11.00 1.91 -1.34
CA PRO A 5 -11.46 3.29 -1.47
C PRO A 5 -10.44 4.21 -2.16
N LEU A 6 -9.16 3.82 -2.29
CA LEU A 6 -8.11 4.65 -2.86
C LEU A 6 -8.46 5.10 -4.29
N ALA A 7 -9.02 4.20 -5.10
CA ALA A 7 -9.42 4.49 -6.48
C ALA A 7 -10.48 5.60 -6.61
N GLU A 8 -11.30 5.80 -5.58
CA GLU A 8 -12.28 6.88 -5.53
C GLU A 8 -11.70 8.13 -4.84
N LEU A 9 -10.89 7.94 -3.80
CA LEU A 9 -10.29 9.04 -3.05
C LEU A 9 -9.40 9.92 -3.92
N VAL A 10 -8.60 9.33 -4.80
CA VAL A 10 -7.70 10.07 -5.72
C VAL A 10 -8.42 10.92 -6.76
N LYS A 11 -9.75 10.79 -6.90
CA LYS A 11 -10.57 11.66 -7.76
C LYS A 11 -10.97 12.97 -7.09
N ILE A 12 -10.82 13.05 -5.77
CA ILE A 12 -11.15 14.24 -4.99
C ILE A 12 -9.89 15.09 -4.87
N ASP A 13 -10.00 16.39 -5.18
CA ASP A 13 -8.90 17.31 -4.94
C ASP A 13 -8.55 17.32 -3.44
N PRO A 14 -7.30 17.02 -3.04
CA PRO A 14 -6.90 16.99 -1.64
C PRO A 14 -7.21 18.28 -0.87
N LYS A 15 -7.17 19.44 -1.54
CA LYS A 15 -7.55 20.73 -0.93
C LYS A 15 -9.02 20.80 -0.55
N SER A 16 -9.90 20.08 -1.27
CA SER A 16 -11.33 20.05 -0.98
C SER A 16 -11.66 19.18 0.24
N ILE A 17 -10.79 18.24 0.60
CA ILE A 17 -10.93 17.44 1.82
C ILE A 17 -10.55 18.27 3.05
N GLY A 18 -9.62 19.22 2.88
CA GLY A 18 -9.02 20.00 3.96
C GLY A 18 -7.75 19.34 4.50
N VAL A 19 -6.63 20.05 4.37
CA VAL A 19 -5.30 19.55 4.75
C VAL A 19 -4.74 20.24 5.98
N GLY A 20 -5.39 21.32 6.44
CA GLY A 20 -4.98 22.04 7.64
C GLY A 20 -5.72 23.35 7.83
N GLN A 21 -5.75 23.82 9.06
CA GLN A 21 -6.42 25.07 9.45
C GLN A 21 -5.91 26.28 8.64
N TYR A 22 -4.61 26.33 8.36
CA TYR A 22 -3.94 27.43 7.68
C TYR A 22 -3.69 27.17 6.19
N GLN A 23 -4.42 26.25 5.57
CA GLN A 23 -4.21 25.93 4.15
C GLN A 23 -4.40 27.12 3.21
N HIS A 24 -5.16 28.12 3.61
CA HIS A 24 -5.41 29.34 2.81
C HIS A 24 -4.33 30.40 2.97
N ASP A 25 -3.49 30.31 4.02
CA ASP A 25 -2.44 31.28 4.34
C ASP A 25 -1.10 30.97 3.65
N VAL A 26 -1.01 29.80 2.97
CA VAL A 26 0.19 29.39 2.24
C VAL A 26 0.04 29.61 0.74
N GLU A 27 1.17 29.66 0.02
CA GLU A 27 1.15 29.79 -1.44
C GLU A 27 0.45 28.57 -2.08
N GLN A 28 -0.62 28.85 -2.84
CA GLN A 28 -1.55 27.82 -3.29
C GLN A 28 -0.97 26.88 -4.37
N GLY A 29 -0.04 27.38 -5.20
CA GLY A 29 0.65 26.58 -6.20
C GLY A 29 1.63 25.59 -5.58
N ALA A 30 2.39 26.04 -4.58
CA ALA A 30 3.30 25.17 -3.83
C ALA A 30 2.53 24.11 -3.01
N LEU A 31 1.42 24.50 -2.37
CA LEU A 31 0.55 23.57 -1.66
C LEU A 31 0.02 22.48 -2.60
N LYS A 32 -0.54 22.88 -3.75
CA LYS A 32 -1.04 21.91 -4.73
C LYS A 32 0.05 20.93 -5.16
N LYS A 33 1.22 21.44 -5.54
CA LYS A 33 2.36 20.62 -5.96
C LYS A 33 2.78 19.63 -4.89
N SER A 34 2.86 20.07 -3.63
CA SER A 34 3.21 19.21 -2.49
C SER A 34 2.17 18.12 -2.26
N LEU A 35 0.89 18.45 -2.36
CA LEU A 35 -0.20 17.49 -2.23
C LEU A 35 -0.21 16.46 -3.36
N ASP A 36 -0.04 16.89 -4.61
CA ASP A 36 0.04 16.01 -5.77
C ASP A 36 1.22 15.02 -5.61
N GLN A 37 2.39 15.50 -5.18
CA GLN A 37 3.56 14.65 -4.89
C GLN A 37 3.29 13.66 -3.75
N THR A 38 2.59 14.08 -2.71
CA THR A 38 2.22 13.19 -1.59
C THR A 38 1.28 12.09 -2.05
N VAL A 39 0.26 12.42 -2.84
CA VAL A 39 -0.68 11.43 -3.41
C VAL A 39 0.07 10.45 -4.32
N GLU A 40 0.93 10.94 -5.21
CA GLU A 40 1.76 10.10 -6.07
C GLU A 40 2.62 9.13 -5.24
N SER A 41 3.32 9.64 -4.23
CA SER A 41 4.14 8.81 -3.34
C SER A 41 3.33 7.74 -2.62
N CYS A 42 2.15 8.09 -2.09
CA CYS A 42 1.27 7.14 -1.42
C CYS A 42 0.73 6.06 -2.37
N VAL A 43 0.32 6.44 -3.58
CA VAL A 43 -0.18 5.49 -4.59
C VAL A 43 0.93 4.53 -5.03
N ASN A 44 2.13 5.03 -5.27
CA ASN A 44 3.28 4.20 -5.65
C ASN A 44 3.69 3.25 -4.51
N LEU A 45 3.68 3.72 -3.26
CA LEU A 45 4.00 2.89 -2.08
C LEU A 45 3.02 1.70 -1.92
N VAL A 46 1.74 1.94 -2.10
CA VAL A 46 0.69 0.90 -2.04
C VAL A 46 0.81 -0.06 -3.23
N GLY A 47 1.13 0.47 -4.39
CA GLY A 47 1.06 -0.24 -5.67
C GLY A 47 -0.39 -0.39 -6.16
N VAL A 48 -0.54 -0.66 -7.44
CA VAL A 48 -1.85 -0.63 -8.10
C VAL A 48 -2.05 -1.88 -8.95
N ASN A 49 -3.18 -2.55 -8.79
CA ASN A 49 -3.56 -3.65 -9.67
C ASN A 49 -3.96 -3.10 -11.06
N VAL A 50 -3.15 -3.38 -12.07
CA VAL A 50 -3.33 -2.86 -13.43
C VAL A 50 -4.63 -3.33 -14.09
N ASN A 51 -5.13 -4.50 -13.69
CA ASN A 51 -6.35 -5.08 -14.26
C ASN A 51 -7.63 -4.44 -13.72
N THR A 52 -7.58 -3.83 -12.52
CA THR A 52 -8.78 -3.25 -11.87
C THR A 52 -8.72 -1.73 -11.72
N ALA A 53 -7.54 -1.14 -11.79
CA ALA A 53 -7.32 0.28 -11.57
C ALA A 53 -8.08 1.17 -12.56
N SER A 54 -8.60 2.28 -12.06
CA SER A 54 -9.17 3.34 -12.91
C SER A 54 -8.07 4.12 -13.64
N LYS A 55 -8.42 4.77 -14.75
CA LYS A 55 -7.52 5.71 -15.43
C LYS A 55 -6.93 6.73 -14.46
N HIS A 56 -7.76 7.30 -13.59
CA HIS A 56 -7.34 8.32 -12.63
C HIS A 56 -6.27 7.78 -11.67
N LEU A 57 -6.45 6.57 -11.16
CA LEU A 57 -5.47 5.96 -10.27
C LEU A 57 -4.15 5.66 -10.99
N LEU A 58 -4.22 5.19 -12.24
CA LEU A 58 -3.04 4.90 -13.06
C LEU A 58 -2.21 6.16 -13.38
N THR A 59 -2.83 7.36 -13.46
CA THR A 59 -2.07 8.60 -13.71
C THR A 59 -1.13 9.00 -12.59
N TYR A 60 -1.32 8.48 -11.38
CA TYR A 60 -0.43 8.70 -10.24
C TYR A 60 0.74 7.70 -10.18
N ILE A 61 0.75 6.71 -11.07
CA ILE A 61 1.90 5.79 -11.15
C ILE A 61 3.06 6.48 -11.85
N SER A 62 4.22 6.42 -11.22
CA SER A 62 5.45 6.98 -11.75
C SER A 62 5.74 6.43 -13.16
N GLY A 63 6.07 7.31 -14.10
CA GLY A 63 6.26 6.95 -15.51
C GLY A 63 4.99 6.82 -16.35
N LEU A 64 3.78 6.88 -15.77
CA LEU A 64 2.51 6.83 -16.48
C LEU A 64 1.87 8.22 -16.51
N GLY A 65 1.80 8.85 -17.68
CA GLY A 65 0.97 10.03 -17.87
C GLY A 65 -0.47 9.69 -18.23
N PRO A 66 -1.36 10.70 -18.32
CA PRO A 66 -2.79 10.48 -18.62
C PRO A 66 -3.07 9.69 -19.90
N THR A 67 -2.22 9.85 -20.91
CA THR A 67 -2.33 9.13 -22.20
C THR A 67 -2.03 7.65 -22.03
N LEU A 68 -0.92 7.31 -21.35
CA LEU A 68 -0.57 5.90 -21.11
C LEU A 68 -1.59 5.22 -20.19
N ALA A 69 -2.06 5.92 -19.14
CA ALA A 69 -3.11 5.43 -18.28
C ALA A 69 -4.39 5.08 -19.05
N GLN A 70 -4.78 5.92 -20.01
CA GLN A 70 -5.91 5.62 -20.91
C GLN A 70 -5.63 4.41 -21.79
N ASN A 71 -4.47 4.38 -22.45
CA ASN A 71 -4.09 3.29 -23.35
C ASN A 71 -4.06 1.92 -22.63
N ILE A 72 -3.64 1.88 -21.35
CA ILE A 72 -3.69 0.66 -20.53
C ILE A 72 -5.14 0.20 -20.34
N VAL A 73 -6.04 1.14 -20.01
CA VAL A 73 -7.47 0.81 -19.81
C VAL A 73 -8.10 0.32 -21.12
N ASP A 74 -7.83 0.98 -22.23
CA ASP A 74 -8.36 0.62 -23.56
C ASP A 74 -7.82 -0.75 -23.97
N TYR A 75 -6.51 -0.97 -23.84
CA TYR A 75 -5.88 -2.24 -24.18
C TYR A 75 -6.49 -3.43 -23.41
N ARG A 76 -6.64 -3.32 -22.09
CA ARG A 76 -7.25 -4.41 -21.31
C ARG A 76 -8.73 -4.61 -21.61
N THR A 77 -9.43 -3.57 -22.05
CA THR A 77 -10.84 -3.68 -22.47
C THR A 77 -10.98 -4.45 -23.79
N GLU A 78 -10.03 -4.26 -24.70
CA GLU A 78 -10.04 -4.92 -26.02
C GLU A 78 -9.45 -6.34 -25.98
N HIS A 79 -8.37 -6.55 -25.20
CA HIS A 79 -7.59 -7.79 -25.22
C HIS A 79 -7.76 -8.66 -23.97
N GLY A 80 -8.54 -8.18 -22.99
CA GLY A 80 -8.69 -8.85 -21.71
C GLY A 80 -7.61 -8.45 -20.68
N PRO A 81 -7.65 -9.05 -19.48
CA PRO A 81 -6.74 -8.73 -18.38
C PRO A 81 -5.30 -9.15 -18.70
N PHE A 82 -4.35 -8.34 -18.28
CA PHE A 82 -2.93 -8.65 -18.37
C PHE A 82 -2.59 -9.89 -17.53
N GLN A 83 -1.81 -10.80 -18.12
CA GLN A 83 -1.35 -12.03 -17.49
C GLN A 83 0.10 -11.91 -16.98
N SER A 84 0.84 -10.91 -17.44
CA SER A 84 2.20 -10.61 -16.99
C SER A 84 2.53 -9.13 -17.15
N ARG A 85 3.46 -8.64 -16.34
CA ARG A 85 3.94 -7.26 -16.46
C ARG A 85 4.56 -6.98 -17.83
N ARG A 86 5.21 -7.96 -18.46
CA ARG A 86 5.79 -7.81 -19.80
C ARG A 86 4.75 -7.52 -20.88
N GLU A 87 3.49 -7.92 -20.68
CA GLU A 87 2.42 -7.59 -21.63
C GLU A 87 2.10 -6.11 -21.70
N LEU A 88 2.47 -5.32 -20.68
CA LEU A 88 2.35 -3.87 -20.70
C LEU A 88 3.16 -3.23 -21.86
N LEU A 89 4.24 -3.85 -22.30
CA LEU A 89 5.00 -3.40 -23.47
C LEU A 89 4.22 -3.45 -24.79
N LYS A 90 3.10 -4.19 -24.83
CA LYS A 90 2.20 -4.25 -25.99
C LYS A 90 1.23 -3.05 -26.02
N VAL A 91 1.10 -2.31 -24.93
CA VAL A 91 0.22 -1.14 -24.84
C VAL A 91 0.77 -0.03 -25.75
N PRO A 92 -0.06 0.61 -26.58
CA PRO A 92 0.37 1.72 -27.43
C PRO A 92 1.07 2.83 -26.64
N ARG A 93 2.23 3.28 -27.11
CA ARG A 93 3.10 4.29 -26.48
C ARG A 93 3.79 3.86 -25.18
N MET A 94 3.65 2.61 -24.75
CA MET A 94 4.42 2.06 -23.65
C MET A 94 5.83 1.70 -24.16
N GLY A 95 6.76 2.63 -24.05
CA GLY A 95 8.17 2.37 -24.34
C GLY A 95 8.88 1.72 -23.15
N GLU A 96 10.09 1.18 -23.40
CA GLU A 96 10.91 0.53 -22.36
C GLU A 96 11.12 1.43 -21.13
N LYS A 97 11.43 2.72 -21.36
CA LYS A 97 11.66 3.68 -20.26
C LYS A 97 10.42 3.87 -19.38
N ALA A 98 9.23 4.00 -19.98
CA ALA A 98 7.98 4.13 -19.21
C ALA A 98 7.66 2.82 -18.48
N PHE A 99 7.93 1.67 -19.10
CA PHE A 99 7.79 0.37 -18.47
C PHE A 99 8.73 0.22 -17.27
N GLU A 100 10.01 0.50 -17.41
CA GLU A 100 10.99 0.46 -16.32
C GLU A 100 10.57 1.36 -15.14
N GLN A 101 10.08 2.56 -15.40
CA GLN A 101 9.66 3.48 -14.34
C GLN A 101 8.37 3.05 -13.63
N SER A 102 7.47 2.34 -14.30
CA SER A 102 6.15 2.02 -13.76
C SER A 102 5.99 0.59 -13.27
N ALA A 103 6.76 -0.36 -13.80
CA ALA A 103 6.55 -1.80 -13.61
C ALA A 103 6.61 -2.25 -12.14
N GLY A 104 7.47 -1.61 -11.32
CA GLY A 104 7.58 -1.90 -9.89
C GLY A 104 6.32 -1.55 -9.08
N PHE A 105 5.49 -0.64 -9.58
CA PHE A 105 4.28 -0.15 -8.90
C PHE A 105 2.99 -0.80 -9.42
N LEU A 106 3.07 -1.49 -10.56
CA LEU A 106 1.92 -2.18 -11.16
C LEU A 106 1.89 -3.64 -10.71
N ARG A 107 0.76 -4.08 -10.19
CA ARG A 107 0.54 -5.44 -9.69
C ARG A 107 -0.40 -6.20 -10.62
N ILE A 108 -0.17 -7.53 -10.73
CA ILE A 108 -1.06 -8.48 -11.40
C ILE A 108 -1.27 -9.64 -10.44
N GLN A 109 -2.44 -9.70 -9.79
CA GLN A 109 -2.72 -10.68 -8.73
C GLN A 109 -2.78 -12.12 -9.25
N ASP A 110 -3.42 -12.32 -10.42
CA ASP A 110 -3.64 -13.64 -11.01
C ASP A 110 -2.74 -13.88 -12.22
N GLY A 111 -1.54 -13.31 -12.21
CA GLY A 111 -0.57 -13.40 -13.29
C GLY A 111 0.14 -14.75 -13.33
N LYS A 112 0.77 -15.04 -14.48
CA LYS A 112 1.56 -16.26 -14.68
C LYS A 112 2.82 -16.31 -13.81
N ASN A 113 3.41 -15.17 -13.51
CA ASN A 113 4.58 -15.05 -12.64
C ASN A 113 4.16 -14.52 -11.28
N PRO A 114 4.38 -15.25 -10.16
CA PRO A 114 4.01 -14.81 -8.83
C PRO A 114 4.71 -13.50 -8.42
N LEU A 115 5.87 -13.17 -9.01
CA LEU A 115 6.57 -11.91 -8.78
C LEU A 115 5.80 -10.70 -9.34
N ASP A 116 4.90 -10.89 -10.30
CA ASP A 116 4.10 -9.81 -10.84
C ASP A 116 3.08 -9.25 -9.83
N ASN A 117 2.81 -9.98 -8.75
CA ASN A 117 2.00 -9.49 -7.61
C ASN A 117 2.86 -8.95 -6.46
N SER A 118 4.12 -8.62 -6.69
CA SER A 118 5.03 -8.10 -5.66
C SER A 118 5.58 -6.72 -6.03
N ALA A 119 6.31 -6.05 -5.12
CA ALA A 119 7.04 -4.82 -5.44
C ALA A 119 8.41 -5.09 -6.09
N VAL A 120 8.82 -6.35 -6.22
CA VAL A 120 10.06 -6.70 -6.92
C VAL A 120 10.00 -6.20 -8.37
N HIS A 121 11.02 -5.41 -8.74
CA HIS A 121 11.10 -4.89 -10.11
C HIS A 121 11.45 -6.01 -11.11
N PRO A 122 10.89 -6.02 -12.34
CA PRO A 122 11.15 -7.06 -13.33
C PRO A 122 12.64 -7.27 -13.66
N GLU A 123 13.47 -6.25 -13.54
CA GLU A 123 14.93 -6.38 -13.71
C GLU A 123 15.59 -7.30 -12.67
N SER A 124 14.97 -7.42 -11.50
CA SER A 124 15.46 -8.25 -10.40
C SER A 124 14.92 -9.68 -10.45
N TYR A 125 14.01 -10.02 -11.36
CA TYR A 125 13.47 -11.38 -11.50
C TYR A 125 14.55 -12.45 -11.70
N PRO A 126 15.56 -12.24 -12.58
CA PRO A 126 16.62 -13.23 -12.76
C PRO A 126 17.38 -13.57 -11.47
N ILE A 127 17.50 -12.60 -10.56
CA ILE A 127 18.17 -12.82 -9.26
C ILE A 127 17.30 -13.70 -8.36
N VAL A 128 15.99 -13.43 -8.29
CA VAL A 128 15.05 -14.25 -7.52
C VAL A 128 14.96 -15.67 -8.08
N GLU A 129 14.96 -15.82 -9.40
CA GLU A 129 14.99 -17.12 -10.09
C GLU A 129 16.29 -17.88 -9.78
N LEU A 130 17.44 -17.19 -9.74
CA LEU A 130 18.72 -17.78 -9.35
C LEU A 130 18.70 -18.23 -7.88
N MET A 131 18.16 -17.42 -6.96
CA MET A 131 17.99 -17.79 -5.56
C MET A 131 17.13 -19.06 -5.41
N ALA A 132 16.01 -19.13 -6.13
CA ALA A 132 15.15 -20.30 -6.13
C ALA A 132 15.87 -21.54 -6.67
N LYS A 133 16.63 -21.39 -7.76
CA LYS A 133 17.42 -22.48 -8.36
C LYS A 133 18.50 -23.02 -7.42
N ASP A 134 19.22 -22.13 -6.72
CA ASP A 134 20.26 -22.52 -5.77
C ASP A 134 19.69 -23.30 -4.58
N LEU A 135 18.49 -22.96 -4.16
CA LEU A 135 17.74 -23.70 -3.11
C LEU A 135 16.98 -24.91 -3.67
N LYS A 136 17.05 -25.18 -4.98
CA LYS A 136 16.32 -26.28 -5.67
C LYS A 136 14.82 -26.23 -5.42
N CYS A 137 14.23 -25.05 -5.41
CA CYS A 137 12.81 -24.81 -5.22
C CYS A 137 12.24 -23.91 -6.33
N THR A 138 10.93 -23.80 -6.39
CA THR A 138 10.23 -22.85 -7.25
C THR A 138 10.18 -21.47 -6.63
N VAL A 139 9.97 -20.42 -7.45
CA VAL A 139 9.78 -19.04 -6.94
C VAL A 139 8.58 -18.98 -5.99
N THR A 140 7.51 -19.71 -6.26
CA THR A 140 6.33 -19.77 -5.38
C THR A 140 6.66 -20.38 -4.02
N GLU A 141 7.44 -21.47 -4.00
CA GLU A 141 7.90 -22.07 -2.75
C GLU A 141 8.86 -21.16 -1.98
N LEU A 142 9.73 -20.44 -2.69
CA LEU A 142 10.62 -19.45 -2.07
C LEU A 142 9.82 -18.33 -1.40
N ILE A 143 8.75 -17.85 -2.04
CA ILE A 143 7.85 -16.82 -1.48
C ILE A 143 7.13 -17.33 -0.23
N SER A 144 6.62 -18.56 -0.25
CA SER A 144 5.77 -19.10 0.82
C SER A 144 6.55 -19.63 2.02
N ASN A 145 7.82 -20.04 1.86
CA ASN A 145 8.60 -20.74 2.89
C ASN A 145 9.70 -19.85 3.48
N LYS A 146 9.46 -19.38 4.72
CA LYS A 146 10.42 -18.54 5.46
C LYS A 146 11.74 -19.25 5.79
N GLU A 147 11.72 -20.56 5.99
CA GLU A 147 12.93 -21.33 6.34
C GLU A 147 13.89 -21.46 5.14
N LEU A 148 13.36 -21.52 3.92
CA LEU A 148 14.18 -21.50 2.71
C LEU A 148 14.91 -20.15 2.57
N LYS A 149 14.20 -19.06 2.84
CA LYS A 149 14.76 -17.69 2.77
C LYS A 149 15.91 -17.47 3.75
N LYS A 150 15.83 -18.01 4.97
CA LYS A 150 16.91 -17.92 5.98
C LYS A 150 18.21 -18.61 5.56
N LYS A 151 18.15 -19.58 4.64
CA LYS A 151 19.32 -20.30 4.14
C LYS A 151 20.09 -19.55 3.06
N LEU A 152 19.53 -18.45 2.54
CA LEU A 152 20.15 -17.66 1.49
C LEU A 152 21.32 -16.83 2.04
N ASP A 153 22.47 -16.98 1.41
CA ASP A 153 23.59 -16.06 1.59
C ASP A 153 23.52 -14.96 0.54
N LEU A 154 22.93 -13.82 0.94
CA LEU A 154 22.70 -12.69 0.03
C LEU A 154 23.97 -12.13 -0.60
N LYS A 155 25.14 -12.30 0.05
CA LYS A 155 26.42 -11.81 -0.47
C LYS A 155 26.79 -12.43 -1.82
N LYS A 156 26.31 -13.64 -2.10
CA LYS A 156 26.54 -14.34 -3.38
C LYS A 156 25.82 -13.71 -4.57
N TYR A 157 24.77 -12.92 -4.32
CA TYR A 157 23.92 -12.31 -5.36
C TYR A 157 24.21 -10.83 -5.57
N VAL A 158 25.20 -10.28 -4.86
CA VAL A 158 25.67 -8.91 -5.09
C VAL A 158 26.36 -8.83 -6.43
N THR A 159 25.94 -7.89 -7.28
CA THR A 159 26.50 -7.60 -8.58
C THR A 159 26.75 -6.10 -8.73
N ASP A 160 27.42 -5.68 -9.80
CA ASP A 160 27.62 -4.24 -10.09
C ASP A 160 26.30 -3.47 -10.24
N LYS A 161 25.22 -4.16 -10.61
CA LYS A 161 23.88 -3.57 -10.81
C LYS A 161 22.97 -3.70 -9.60
N VAL A 162 23.18 -4.70 -8.74
CA VAL A 162 22.31 -5.00 -7.60
C VAL A 162 23.17 -5.09 -6.34
N GLY A 163 23.03 -4.08 -5.51
CA GLY A 163 23.73 -4.00 -4.23
C GLY A 163 22.98 -4.72 -3.10
N MET A 164 23.62 -4.80 -1.93
CA MET A 164 23.05 -5.39 -0.73
C MET A 164 21.72 -4.74 -0.31
N PRO A 165 21.54 -3.40 -0.36
CA PRO A 165 20.24 -2.79 -0.04
C PRO A 165 19.11 -3.33 -0.89
N THR A 166 19.28 -3.41 -2.21
CA THR A 166 18.28 -3.96 -3.13
C THR A 166 17.95 -5.42 -2.83
N LEU A 167 18.93 -6.23 -2.44
CA LEU A 167 18.71 -7.63 -2.07
C LEU A 167 17.89 -7.73 -0.77
N LEU A 168 18.12 -6.85 0.19
CA LEU A 168 17.32 -6.79 1.42
C LEU A 168 15.88 -6.39 1.13
N ASP A 169 15.66 -5.39 0.27
CA ASP A 169 14.31 -4.97 -0.17
C ASP A 169 13.58 -6.12 -0.89
N ILE A 170 14.29 -6.84 -1.77
CA ILE A 170 13.74 -8.04 -2.43
C ILE A 170 13.32 -9.09 -1.39
N MET A 171 14.15 -9.36 -0.39
CA MET A 171 13.85 -10.34 0.65
C MET A 171 12.65 -9.93 1.50
N GLU A 172 12.55 -8.65 1.88
CA GLU A 172 11.41 -8.11 2.60
C GLU A 172 10.12 -8.27 1.80
N GLU A 173 10.19 -7.96 0.49
CA GLU A 173 9.04 -8.10 -0.40
C GLU A 173 8.64 -9.57 -0.62
N LEU A 174 9.60 -10.49 -0.70
CA LEU A 174 9.32 -11.93 -0.79
C LEU A 174 8.72 -12.49 0.51
N ASP A 175 8.95 -11.85 1.65
CA ASP A 175 8.33 -12.24 2.93
C ASP A 175 6.84 -11.88 2.99
N LYS A 176 6.46 -10.82 2.30
CA LYS A 176 5.09 -10.29 2.31
C LYS A 176 4.71 -9.76 0.93
N PRO A 177 4.68 -10.61 -0.11
CA PRO A 177 4.47 -10.17 -1.48
C PRO A 177 3.12 -9.48 -1.62
N GLY A 178 3.16 -8.33 -2.28
CA GLY A 178 1.96 -7.52 -2.53
C GLY A 178 1.24 -7.03 -1.29
N ARG A 179 1.90 -7.04 -0.12
CA ARG A 179 1.28 -6.52 1.10
C ARG A 179 1.02 -5.03 0.95
N ASP A 180 -0.23 -4.68 1.15
CA ASP A 180 -0.62 -3.29 1.31
C ASP A 180 0.06 -2.74 2.58
N PRO A 181 0.91 -1.70 2.48
CA PRO A 181 1.59 -1.12 3.64
C PRO A 181 0.62 -0.38 4.55
N ARG A 182 -0.60 -0.11 4.08
CA ARG A 182 -1.63 0.53 4.90
C ARG A 182 -1.98 -0.38 6.07
N GLN A 183 -2.09 0.19 7.25
CA GLN A 183 -2.55 -0.55 8.42
C GLN A 183 -3.98 -1.04 8.18
N THR A 184 -4.25 -2.29 8.52
CA THR A 184 -5.62 -2.80 8.50
C THR A 184 -6.43 -1.93 9.47
N ILE A 185 -7.43 -1.23 8.95
CA ILE A 185 -8.35 -0.47 9.79
C ILE A 185 -9.05 -1.50 10.68
N GLN A 186 -8.66 -1.54 11.94
CA GLN A 186 -9.45 -2.23 12.95
C GLN A 186 -10.71 -1.39 13.12
N VAL A 187 -11.84 -1.89 12.64
CA VAL A 187 -13.13 -1.26 12.90
C VAL A 187 -13.34 -1.38 14.40
N PHE A 188 -13.04 -0.28 15.11
CA PHE A 188 -13.35 -0.20 16.52
C PHE A 188 -14.87 -0.11 16.68
N SER A 189 -15.44 -0.94 17.52
CA SER A 189 -16.86 -0.88 17.87
C SER A 189 -16.98 -0.84 19.37
N PHE A 190 -17.77 0.10 19.86
CA PHE A 190 -18.18 0.12 21.26
C PHE A 190 -19.04 -1.09 21.60
N ASP A 191 -19.11 -1.44 22.87
CA ASP A 191 -19.99 -2.51 23.34
C ASP A 191 -21.46 -2.08 23.10
N PRO A 192 -22.22 -2.82 22.29
CA PRO A 192 -23.60 -2.45 21.96
C PRO A 192 -24.57 -2.54 23.14
N THR A 193 -24.15 -3.18 24.22
CA THR A 193 -24.98 -3.34 25.44
C THR A 193 -24.90 -2.15 26.37
N VAL A 194 -23.87 -1.28 26.23
CA VAL A 194 -23.66 -0.10 27.06
C VAL A 194 -24.06 1.14 26.27
N LYS A 195 -25.12 1.81 26.67
CA LYS A 195 -25.66 3.01 26.02
C LYS A 195 -25.75 4.21 26.95
N THR A 196 -25.85 3.95 28.25
CA THR A 196 -26.02 4.97 29.28
C THR A 196 -25.07 4.69 30.45
N ILE A 197 -24.85 5.69 31.29
CA ILE A 197 -24.01 5.55 32.48
C ILE A 197 -24.54 4.50 33.47
N GLU A 198 -25.85 4.26 33.45
CA GLU A 198 -26.54 3.26 34.31
C GLU A 198 -26.25 1.83 33.90
N ASP A 199 -25.81 1.62 32.65
CA ASP A 199 -25.41 0.28 32.14
C ASP A 199 -24.00 -0.13 32.60
N LEU A 200 -23.22 0.80 33.17
CA LEU A 200 -21.85 0.55 33.64
C LEU A 200 -21.88 -0.19 34.99
N LYS A 201 -21.02 -1.20 35.11
CA LYS A 201 -20.85 -1.98 36.33
C LYS A 201 -19.40 -1.96 36.77
N GLU A 202 -19.17 -1.89 38.09
CA GLU A 202 -17.83 -1.97 38.64
C GLU A 202 -17.15 -3.29 38.26
N GLY A 203 -15.91 -3.21 37.79
CA GLY A 203 -15.15 -4.36 37.29
C GLY A 203 -15.46 -4.79 35.86
N GLN A 204 -16.34 -4.08 35.13
CA GLN A 204 -16.64 -4.34 33.73
C GLN A 204 -15.46 -3.88 32.82
N VAL A 205 -15.05 -4.74 31.89
CA VAL A 205 -14.03 -4.43 30.89
C VAL A 205 -14.74 -4.05 29.59
N LEU A 206 -14.48 -2.83 29.13
CA LEU A 206 -15.09 -2.25 27.94
C LEU A 206 -14.03 -1.78 26.92
N PRO A 207 -14.30 -1.92 25.63
CA PRO A 207 -13.48 -1.24 24.63
C PRO A 207 -13.72 0.27 24.70
N GLY A 208 -12.64 1.07 24.68
CA GLY A 208 -12.74 2.53 24.74
C GLY A 208 -11.70 3.21 23.86
N ILE A 209 -11.99 4.46 23.49
CA ILE A 209 -11.07 5.32 22.74
C ILE A 209 -10.58 6.44 23.67
N VAL A 210 -9.28 6.62 23.79
CA VAL A 210 -8.71 7.77 24.47
C VAL A 210 -8.98 9.03 23.66
N THR A 211 -9.79 9.94 24.18
CA THR A 211 -10.19 11.18 23.51
C THR A 211 -9.32 12.37 23.87
N ASN A 212 -8.78 12.40 25.09
CA ASN A 212 -7.92 13.47 25.55
C ASN A 212 -6.96 12.97 26.64
N ILE A 213 -5.73 13.52 26.65
CA ILE A 213 -4.72 13.24 27.65
C ILE A 213 -4.36 14.54 28.36
N THR A 214 -4.36 14.49 29.69
CA THR A 214 -4.05 15.60 30.57
C THR A 214 -2.95 15.23 31.59
N ASN A 215 -2.43 16.20 32.35
CA ASN A 215 -1.41 15.94 33.37
C ASN A 215 -1.91 15.05 34.53
N PHE A 216 -3.21 14.93 34.72
CA PHE A 216 -3.83 14.16 35.81
C PHE A 216 -4.47 12.84 35.38
N GLY A 217 -4.46 12.52 34.07
CA GLY A 217 -5.03 11.30 33.55
C GLY A 217 -5.50 11.42 32.11
N CYS A 218 -6.27 10.45 31.65
CA CYS A 218 -6.84 10.49 30.30
C CYS A 218 -8.37 10.34 30.32
N PHE A 219 -9.01 10.97 29.34
CA PHE A 219 -10.45 10.82 29.09
C PHE A 219 -10.66 9.72 28.06
N VAL A 220 -11.59 8.82 28.34
CA VAL A 220 -11.88 7.65 27.50
C VAL A 220 -13.36 7.67 27.14
N ASP A 221 -13.63 7.63 25.85
CA ASP A 221 -14.97 7.38 25.30
C ASP A 221 -15.21 5.86 25.25
N VAL A 222 -16.28 5.42 25.87
CA VAL A 222 -16.73 4.02 25.91
C VAL A 222 -18.05 3.81 25.16
N GLY A 223 -18.46 4.81 24.36
CA GLY A 223 -19.68 4.74 23.53
C GLY A 223 -20.94 5.31 24.18
N ILE A 224 -20.81 5.99 25.33
CA ILE A 224 -21.88 6.74 26.00
C ILE A 224 -21.65 8.25 25.82
N LYS A 225 -22.62 9.09 26.22
CA LYS A 225 -22.52 10.55 26.04
C LYS A 225 -21.43 11.21 26.85
N GLU A 226 -21.05 10.64 28.00
CA GLU A 226 -20.03 11.15 28.90
C GLU A 226 -18.74 10.34 28.76
N ASN A 227 -17.60 11.02 28.78
CA ASN A 227 -16.30 10.37 28.79
C ASN A 227 -15.89 9.95 30.20
N GLY A 228 -15.39 8.74 30.37
CA GLY A 228 -14.76 8.29 31.60
C GLY A 228 -13.39 8.96 31.82
N LEU A 229 -13.02 9.19 33.06
CA LEU A 229 -11.68 9.64 33.43
C LEU A 229 -10.89 8.47 34.03
N VAL A 230 -9.75 8.14 33.42
CA VAL A 230 -8.73 7.27 34.02
C VAL A 230 -7.68 8.17 34.66
N HIS A 231 -7.65 8.18 35.98
CA HIS A 231 -6.69 9.01 36.74
C HIS A 231 -5.26 8.45 36.57
N ILE A 232 -4.24 9.33 36.68
CA ILE A 232 -2.84 8.95 36.50
C ILE A 232 -2.36 7.87 37.49
N SER A 233 -3.02 7.73 38.66
CA SER A 233 -2.72 6.64 39.60
C SER A 233 -3.10 5.26 39.13
N GLU A 234 -3.93 5.14 38.09
CA GLU A 234 -4.44 3.91 37.52
C GLU A 234 -3.81 3.60 36.16
N LEU A 235 -2.86 4.40 35.72
CA LEU A 235 -2.04 4.22 34.52
C LEU A 235 -0.65 3.76 34.92
#